data_a20eb13a07edd824029daa66374c78dc
#
_entry.id   a20eb13a07edd824029daa66374c78dc
#
_cell.length_a   1.000
_cell.length_b   1.000
_cell.length_c   1.000
_cell.angle_alpha   90.00
_cell.angle_beta   90.00
_cell.angle_gamma   90.00
#
_symmetry.space_group_name_H-M   'P 1'
#
loop_
_entity.id
_entity.type
_entity.pdbx_description
1 polymer ?
#
loop_
_entity_poly.entity_id
_entity_poly.type
_entity_poly.pdbx_seq_one_letter_code
_entity_poly.pdbx_strand_id
1 'polypeptide(L)'
;MSAAGIDIGGANLKGARDDGMIVTRPFPLWRERDGLARTIGELLNSLEPFDQLAVTMTGELCDCYADKEEGVLHILESVEEAGGSSASVWLLDGGLRSIQSARSEPLRAAAANWQALATWAAGLENNEDSLLVDIGSTTTDIIRLRENEVRCSGRSDTERLRGGELVYTGVRRTPVCAILEEADLNGVASPLAAEHSATTLDTWLLLDEISEDPACLSTADGRPATRQLARDRLARMLCLDPGELSKEDALELAEQVARAQEDKICRAIGRLIEMEKPAGAFISGEGEFLALRALRSLGLDDDRVTSMSRLYDSAASEAACAFALARLAAEA
;
A
#
# COMPACT_ATOMS: atom_id res chain seq x y z
N MET A 1 -19.71 -8.36 -19.04
CA MET A 1 -18.37 -8.87 -19.40
C MET A 1 -17.59 -8.98 -18.11
N SER A 2 -16.78 -10.02 -17.94
CA SER A 2 -15.92 -10.14 -16.75
C SER A 2 -14.63 -9.34 -16.95
N ALA A 3 -14.15 -8.72 -15.90
CA ALA A 3 -12.94 -7.91 -15.97
C ALA A 3 -11.91 -8.32 -14.91
N ALA A 4 -10.64 -8.25 -15.28
CA ALA A 4 -9.52 -8.41 -14.38
C ALA A 4 -8.74 -7.08 -14.28
N GLY A 5 -8.30 -6.75 -13.08
CA GLY A 5 -7.40 -5.64 -12.79
C GLY A 5 -6.10 -6.14 -12.20
N ILE A 6 -4.98 -5.61 -12.63
CA ILE A 6 -3.67 -5.92 -12.03
C ILE A 6 -2.95 -4.65 -11.59
N ASP A 7 -2.36 -4.71 -10.41
CA ASP A 7 -1.47 -3.68 -9.86
C ASP A 7 -0.05 -4.24 -9.77
N ILE A 8 0.86 -3.68 -10.56
CA ILE A 8 2.24 -4.13 -10.69
C ILE A 8 3.11 -3.28 -9.76
N GLY A 9 3.28 -3.76 -8.53
CA GLY A 9 4.13 -3.11 -7.53
C GLY A 9 5.58 -3.56 -7.57
N GLY A 10 6.43 -2.85 -6.84
CA GLY A 10 7.86 -3.19 -6.75
C GLY A 10 8.16 -4.45 -5.93
N ALA A 11 7.28 -4.85 -5.02
CA ALA A 11 7.46 -6.00 -4.13
C ALA A 11 6.44 -7.13 -4.34
N ASN A 12 5.28 -6.80 -4.90
CA ASN A 12 4.19 -7.73 -5.14
C ASN A 12 3.47 -7.37 -6.43
N LEU A 13 2.98 -8.37 -7.13
CA LEU A 13 1.97 -8.23 -8.16
C LEU A 13 0.62 -8.65 -7.56
N LYS A 14 -0.37 -7.79 -7.67
CA LYS A 14 -1.72 -8.05 -7.16
C LYS A 14 -2.69 -8.06 -8.33
N GLY A 15 -3.55 -9.06 -8.36
CA GLY A 15 -4.58 -9.20 -9.37
C GLY A 15 -5.94 -9.46 -8.74
N ALA A 16 -6.98 -8.91 -9.36
CA ALA A 16 -8.35 -9.11 -8.94
C ALA A 16 -9.26 -9.29 -10.15
N ARG A 17 -10.36 -10.03 -9.96
CA ARG A 17 -11.51 -9.98 -10.87
C ARG A 17 -12.66 -9.20 -10.25
N ASP A 18 -13.54 -8.71 -11.10
CA ASP A 18 -14.73 -7.97 -10.70
C ASP A 18 -15.72 -8.78 -9.84
N ASP A 19 -15.66 -10.12 -9.87
CA ASP A 19 -16.43 -11.03 -9.02
C ASP A 19 -15.83 -11.26 -7.62
N GLY A 20 -14.68 -10.67 -7.31
CA GLY A 20 -14.04 -10.76 -6.00
C GLY A 20 -12.90 -11.77 -5.91
N MET A 21 -12.54 -12.47 -6.99
CA MET A 21 -11.35 -13.33 -6.97
C MET A 21 -10.09 -12.50 -6.84
N ILE A 22 -9.23 -12.84 -5.89
CA ILE A 22 -7.95 -12.12 -5.62
C ILE A 22 -6.78 -13.10 -5.74
N VAL A 23 -5.71 -12.63 -6.37
CA VAL A 23 -4.44 -13.36 -6.46
C VAL A 23 -3.29 -12.39 -6.18
N THR A 24 -2.41 -12.72 -5.25
CA THR A 24 -1.20 -11.97 -4.96
C THR A 24 0.03 -12.85 -5.21
N ARG A 25 1.06 -12.27 -5.84
CA ARG A 25 2.34 -12.90 -6.11
C ARG A 25 3.46 -12.03 -5.54
N PRO A 26 4.22 -12.49 -4.53
CA PRO A 26 5.46 -11.84 -4.14
C PRO A 26 6.42 -11.81 -5.33
N PHE A 27 6.92 -10.64 -5.66
CA PHE A 27 7.86 -10.48 -6.77
C PHE A 27 8.80 -9.28 -6.50
N PRO A 28 10.07 -9.52 -6.17
CA PRO A 28 11.03 -8.47 -5.89
C PRO A 28 11.55 -7.85 -7.19
N LEU A 29 10.77 -6.98 -7.81
CA LEU A 29 11.05 -6.38 -9.12
C LEU A 29 12.45 -5.76 -9.20
N TRP A 30 12.92 -5.13 -8.12
CA TRP A 30 14.26 -4.54 -8.04
C TRP A 30 15.41 -5.55 -8.16
N ARG A 31 15.15 -6.86 -8.02
CA ARG A 31 16.14 -7.94 -8.14
C ARG A 31 15.91 -8.81 -9.36
N GLU A 32 14.67 -8.97 -9.78
CA GLU A 32 14.25 -9.99 -10.75
C GLU A 32 13.51 -9.37 -11.95
N ARG A 33 13.94 -8.17 -12.34
CA ARG A 33 13.33 -7.39 -13.43
C ARG A 33 12.99 -8.24 -14.68
N ASP A 34 13.91 -9.09 -15.12
CA ASP A 34 13.75 -9.92 -16.34
C ASP A 34 12.70 -11.04 -16.19
N GLY A 35 12.26 -11.32 -14.96
CA GLY A 35 11.21 -12.30 -14.67
C GLY A 35 9.79 -11.74 -14.70
N LEU A 36 9.62 -10.42 -14.91
CA LEU A 36 8.34 -9.73 -14.75
C LEU A 36 7.27 -10.28 -15.69
N ALA A 37 7.54 -10.39 -16.99
CA ALA A 37 6.59 -10.89 -17.98
C ALA A 37 6.07 -12.30 -17.64
N ARG A 38 6.97 -13.22 -17.23
CA ARG A 38 6.59 -14.56 -16.80
C ARG A 38 5.65 -14.50 -15.59
N THR A 39 6.00 -13.72 -14.57
CA THR A 39 5.20 -13.64 -13.34
C THR A 39 3.84 -12.99 -13.58
N ILE A 40 3.76 -12.01 -14.47
CA ILE A 40 2.47 -11.45 -14.93
C ILE A 40 1.67 -12.55 -15.64
N GLY A 41 2.24 -13.33 -16.54
CA GLY A 41 1.57 -14.44 -17.21
C GLY A 41 1.01 -15.48 -16.24
N GLU A 42 1.77 -15.87 -15.21
CA GLU A 42 1.32 -16.76 -14.15
C GLU A 42 0.16 -16.14 -13.33
N LEU A 43 0.20 -14.84 -13.08
CA LEU A 43 -0.87 -14.10 -12.41
C LEU A 43 -2.14 -14.10 -13.26
N LEU A 44 -2.03 -13.75 -14.55
CA LEU A 44 -3.16 -13.71 -15.49
C LEU A 44 -3.82 -15.09 -15.63
N ASN A 45 -3.03 -16.15 -15.82
CA ASN A 45 -3.54 -17.53 -15.87
C ASN A 45 -4.33 -17.91 -14.59
N SER A 46 -3.93 -17.39 -13.43
CA SER A 46 -4.64 -17.64 -12.17
C SER A 46 -5.96 -16.86 -12.06
N LEU A 47 -6.12 -15.78 -12.83
CA LEU A 47 -7.32 -14.95 -12.85
C LEU A 47 -8.32 -15.35 -13.93
N GLU A 48 -7.91 -16.17 -14.90
CA GLU A 48 -8.83 -16.60 -15.97
C GLU A 48 -10.08 -17.34 -15.44
N PRO A 49 -11.25 -17.26 -16.12
CA PRO A 49 -11.49 -16.48 -17.35
C PRO A 49 -11.87 -15.02 -17.07
N PHE A 50 -11.48 -14.11 -17.97
CA PHE A 50 -11.93 -12.72 -18.02
C PHE A 50 -11.96 -12.22 -19.48
N ASP A 51 -12.81 -11.22 -19.76
CA ASP A 51 -12.98 -10.65 -21.11
C ASP A 51 -12.12 -9.38 -21.30
N GLN A 52 -11.89 -8.64 -20.21
CA GLN A 52 -11.16 -7.37 -20.19
C GLN A 52 -10.03 -7.41 -19.17
N LEU A 53 -8.91 -6.79 -19.50
CA LEU A 53 -7.76 -6.62 -18.61
C LEU A 53 -7.45 -5.13 -18.43
N ALA A 54 -7.40 -4.67 -17.19
CA ALA A 54 -6.95 -3.34 -16.83
C ALA A 54 -5.67 -3.41 -15.99
N VAL A 55 -4.75 -2.46 -16.22
CA VAL A 55 -3.41 -2.44 -15.62
C VAL A 55 -3.15 -1.12 -14.94
N THR A 56 -2.58 -1.16 -13.76
CA THR A 56 -1.92 -0.04 -13.09
C THR A 56 -0.58 -0.47 -12.54
N MET A 57 0.26 0.47 -12.12
CA MET A 57 1.60 0.17 -11.65
C MET A 57 2.10 1.16 -10.60
N THR A 58 3.04 0.67 -9.78
CA THR A 58 3.87 1.45 -8.84
C THR A 58 5.30 0.91 -8.79
N GLY A 59 5.60 -0.08 -9.64
CA GLY A 59 6.92 -0.72 -9.74
C GLY A 59 7.93 0.07 -10.56
N GLU A 60 7.51 1.10 -11.31
CA GLU A 60 8.36 1.88 -12.19
C GLU A 60 9.42 2.71 -11.46
N LEU A 61 9.27 2.92 -10.16
CA LEU A 61 10.23 3.63 -9.31
C LEU A 61 11.29 2.71 -8.69
N CYS A 62 11.32 1.44 -9.03
CA CYS A 62 12.33 0.51 -8.52
C CYS A 62 13.74 0.87 -9.00
N ASP A 63 14.74 0.65 -8.14
CA ASP A 63 16.16 0.99 -8.37
C ASP A 63 16.80 0.26 -9.58
N CYS A 64 16.12 -0.75 -10.13
CA CYS A 64 16.56 -1.45 -11.34
C CYS A 64 16.31 -0.66 -12.62
N TYR A 65 15.65 0.49 -12.57
CA TYR A 65 15.40 1.40 -13.67
C TYR A 65 16.17 2.70 -13.50
N ALA A 66 16.64 3.29 -14.60
CA ALA A 66 17.33 4.57 -14.57
C ALA A 66 16.39 5.74 -14.25
N ASP A 67 15.13 5.64 -14.69
CA ASP A 67 14.07 6.61 -14.42
C ASP A 67 12.68 5.96 -14.52
N LYS A 68 11.63 6.72 -14.15
CA LYS A 68 10.23 6.26 -14.21
C LYS A 68 9.76 5.91 -15.61
N GLU A 69 10.25 6.61 -16.62
CA GLU A 69 9.87 6.37 -18.03
C GLU A 69 10.34 4.99 -18.48
N GLU A 70 11.61 4.64 -18.21
CA GLU A 70 12.14 3.29 -18.46
C GLU A 70 11.30 2.25 -17.73
N GLY A 71 11.00 2.49 -16.45
CA GLY A 71 10.20 1.56 -15.64
C GLY A 71 8.80 1.33 -16.22
N VAL A 72 8.09 2.38 -16.58
CA VAL A 72 6.75 2.28 -17.20
C VAL A 72 6.83 1.51 -18.52
N LEU A 73 7.78 1.86 -19.40
CA LEU A 73 7.90 1.21 -20.71
C LEU A 73 8.22 -0.28 -20.58
N HIS A 74 9.11 -0.67 -19.67
CA HIS A 74 9.42 -2.07 -19.40
C HIS A 74 8.22 -2.83 -18.81
N ILE A 75 7.46 -2.23 -17.89
CA ILE A 75 6.26 -2.85 -17.33
C ILE A 75 5.20 -3.06 -18.43
N LEU A 76 4.96 -2.07 -19.29
CA LEU A 76 4.02 -2.20 -20.41
C LEU A 76 4.45 -3.28 -21.41
N GLU A 77 5.74 -3.36 -21.73
CA GLU A 77 6.30 -4.42 -22.56
C GLU A 77 6.08 -5.81 -21.93
N SER A 78 6.38 -5.93 -20.63
CA SER A 78 6.15 -7.18 -19.89
C SER A 78 4.69 -7.61 -19.85
N VAL A 79 3.74 -6.67 -19.80
CA VAL A 79 2.30 -6.97 -19.90
C VAL A 79 1.95 -7.51 -21.28
N GLU A 80 2.46 -6.93 -22.36
CA GLU A 80 2.21 -7.42 -23.72
C GLU A 80 2.82 -8.80 -23.95
N GLU A 81 4.05 -9.03 -23.50
CA GLU A 81 4.72 -10.35 -23.57
C GLU A 81 3.97 -11.43 -22.79
N ALA A 82 3.34 -11.07 -21.68
CA ALA A 82 2.53 -11.96 -20.86
C ALA A 82 1.16 -12.30 -21.49
N GLY A 83 0.83 -11.79 -22.67
CA GLY A 83 -0.44 -12.01 -23.35
C GLY A 83 -1.47 -10.88 -23.17
N GLY A 84 -1.11 -9.82 -22.46
CA GLY A 84 -1.98 -8.66 -22.19
C GLY A 84 -2.01 -7.59 -23.30
N SER A 85 -1.79 -7.95 -24.57
CA SER A 85 -1.68 -6.95 -25.68
C SER A 85 -2.94 -6.11 -25.89
N SER A 86 -4.11 -6.57 -25.44
CA SER A 86 -5.38 -5.81 -25.47
C SER A 86 -5.70 -5.13 -24.16
N ALA A 87 -4.78 -5.13 -23.19
CA ALA A 87 -5.01 -4.50 -21.90
C ALA A 87 -5.20 -2.99 -22.01
N SER A 88 -6.02 -2.46 -21.12
CA SER A 88 -6.16 -1.02 -20.89
C SER A 88 -5.34 -0.60 -19.68
N VAL A 89 -4.73 0.56 -19.74
CA VAL A 89 -3.88 1.11 -18.68
C VAL A 89 -4.59 2.29 -18.02
N TRP A 90 -4.61 2.32 -16.70
CA TRP A 90 -5.16 3.44 -15.96
C TRP A 90 -4.16 4.60 -15.91
N LEU A 91 -4.62 5.81 -16.19
CA LEU A 91 -3.79 7.01 -16.21
C LEU A 91 -4.19 8.00 -15.09
N LEU A 92 -3.25 8.83 -14.67
CA LEU A 92 -3.39 9.83 -13.59
C LEU A 92 -4.49 10.89 -13.82
N ASP A 93 -4.93 11.09 -15.05
CA ASP A 93 -6.06 11.98 -15.37
C ASP A 93 -7.43 11.31 -15.27
N GLY A 94 -7.43 10.04 -14.83
CA GLY A 94 -8.61 9.20 -14.72
C GLY A 94 -8.99 8.53 -16.04
N GLY A 95 -9.30 7.24 -15.92
CA GLY A 95 -9.81 6.42 -17.02
C GLY A 95 -8.77 5.53 -17.68
N LEU A 96 -9.32 4.55 -18.37
CA LEU A 96 -8.60 3.51 -19.07
C LEU A 96 -8.21 3.96 -20.48
N ARG A 97 -6.98 3.67 -20.89
CA ARG A 97 -6.44 3.96 -22.23
C ARG A 97 -5.69 2.74 -22.76
N SER A 98 -5.51 2.65 -24.07
CA SER A 98 -4.71 1.57 -24.65
C SER A 98 -3.25 1.63 -24.19
N ILE A 99 -2.54 0.50 -24.23
CA ILE A 99 -1.10 0.43 -23.95
C ILE A 99 -0.33 1.40 -24.86
N GLN A 100 -0.72 1.53 -26.14
CA GLN A 100 -0.08 2.45 -27.06
C GLN A 100 -0.23 3.91 -26.63
N SER A 101 -1.39 4.29 -26.10
CA SER A 101 -1.60 5.63 -25.52
C SER A 101 -0.73 5.84 -24.27
N ALA A 102 -0.64 4.87 -23.39
CA ALA A 102 0.22 4.93 -22.21
C ALA A 102 1.71 5.04 -22.57
N ARG A 103 2.16 4.36 -23.63
CA ARG A 103 3.54 4.47 -24.14
C ARG A 103 3.89 5.85 -24.70
N SER A 104 2.92 6.55 -25.25
CA SER A 104 3.15 7.91 -25.78
C SER A 104 3.27 8.96 -24.67
N GLU A 105 2.75 8.68 -23.47
CA GLU A 105 2.77 9.57 -22.31
C GLU A 105 3.07 8.76 -21.03
N PRO A 106 4.25 8.10 -20.93
CA PRO A 106 4.49 7.08 -19.89
C PRO A 106 4.36 7.60 -18.47
N LEU A 107 4.74 8.84 -18.20
CA LEU A 107 4.64 9.43 -16.86
C LEU A 107 3.19 9.61 -16.36
N ARG A 108 2.19 9.53 -17.26
CA ARG A 108 0.78 9.54 -16.86
C ARG A 108 0.30 8.18 -16.34
N ALA A 109 1.00 7.08 -16.65
CA ALA A 109 0.73 5.75 -16.13
C ALA A 109 1.50 5.46 -14.83
N ALA A 110 2.55 6.25 -14.54
CA ALA A 110 3.37 6.07 -13.34
C ALA A 110 2.58 6.35 -12.06
N ALA A 111 2.66 5.45 -11.08
CA ALA A 111 2.03 5.57 -9.76
C ALA A 111 0.54 6.01 -9.81
N ALA A 112 -0.25 5.44 -10.74
CA ALA A 112 -1.65 5.81 -10.94
C ALA A 112 -2.64 4.91 -10.17
N ASN A 113 -2.19 3.93 -9.42
CA ASN A 113 -3.00 2.95 -8.70
C ASN A 113 -3.93 3.60 -7.66
N TRP A 114 -3.44 4.55 -6.88
CA TRP A 114 -4.22 5.28 -5.88
C TRP A 114 -5.40 6.04 -6.51
N GLN A 115 -5.21 6.55 -7.73
CA GLN A 115 -6.23 7.31 -8.43
C GLN A 115 -7.36 6.40 -8.93
N ALA A 116 -7.03 5.16 -9.38
CA ALA A 116 -8.03 4.15 -9.72
C ALA A 116 -8.88 3.78 -8.47
N LEU A 117 -8.20 3.51 -7.35
CA LEU A 117 -8.88 3.20 -6.08
C LEU A 117 -9.76 4.36 -5.62
N ALA A 118 -9.24 5.59 -5.64
CA ALA A 118 -9.98 6.79 -5.25
C ALA A 118 -11.19 7.05 -6.16
N THR A 119 -11.05 6.83 -7.47
CA THR A 119 -12.17 6.99 -8.42
C THR A 119 -13.28 5.98 -8.15
N TRP A 120 -12.91 4.72 -7.95
CA TRP A 120 -13.89 3.69 -7.61
C TRP A 120 -14.56 3.97 -6.26
N ALA A 121 -13.78 4.30 -5.23
CA ALA A 121 -14.30 4.62 -3.91
C ALA A 121 -15.22 5.85 -3.93
N ALA A 122 -14.92 6.87 -4.74
CA ALA A 122 -15.78 8.04 -4.92
C ALA A 122 -17.15 7.69 -5.52
N GLY A 123 -17.20 6.67 -6.38
CA GLY A 123 -18.44 6.19 -7.01
C GLY A 123 -19.33 5.32 -6.11
N LEU A 124 -18.89 4.95 -4.91
CA LEU A 124 -19.71 4.15 -3.98
C LEU A 124 -20.87 4.98 -3.43
N GLU A 125 -22.00 4.30 -3.22
CA GLU A 125 -23.21 4.94 -2.65
C GLU A 125 -22.91 5.62 -1.30
N ASN A 126 -23.50 6.78 -1.05
CA ASN A 126 -23.37 7.58 0.17
C ASN A 126 -21.97 8.20 0.42
N ASN A 127 -21.16 8.37 -0.61
CA ASN A 127 -19.81 8.93 -0.49
C ASN A 127 -19.73 10.41 -0.93
N GLU A 128 -20.68 11.25 -0.44
CA GLU A 128 -20.75 12.66 -0.85
C GLU A 128 -19.58 13.52 -0.39
N ASP A 129 -19.01 13.23 0.79
CA ASP A 129 -17.85 13.92 1.37
C ASP A 129 -17.12 13.00 2.35
N SER A 130 -16.07 12.35 1.89
CA SER A 130 -15.30 11.40 2.69
C SER A 130 -13.81 11.50 2.44
N LEU A 131 -13.06 10.76 3.24
CA LEU A 131 -11.62 10.58 3.10
C LEU A 131 -11.33 9.13 2.76
N LEU A 132 -10.66 8.86 1.64
CA LEU A 132 -10.02 7.56 1.42
C LEU A 132 -8.70 7.53 2.21
N VAL A 133 -8.51 6.48 2.99
CA VAL A 133 -7.23 6.17 3.66
C VAL A 133 -6.84 4.74 3.31
N ASP A 134 -5.89 4.59 2.39
CA ASP A 134 -5.34 3.30 1.97
C ASP A 134 -3.96 3.10 2.58
N ILE A 135 -3.82 2.11 3.46
CA ILE A 135 -2.53 1.80 4.11
C ILE A 135 -2.02 0.46 3.61
N GLY A 136 -1.06 0.54 2.72
CA GLY A 136 -0.39 -0.64 2.18
C GLY A 136 0.83 -1.09 2.98
N SER A 137 1.61 -1.98 2.39
CA SER A 137 2.86 -2.47 2.98
C SER A 137 3.94 -1.39 3.11
N THR A 138 3.96 -0.38 2.22
CA THR A 138 5.04 0.61 2.09
C THR A 138 4.57 2.04 2.32
N THR A 139 3.37 2.40 1.85
CA THR A 139 2.85 3.77 1.80
C THR A 139 1.44 3.85 2.37
N THR A 140 1.04 5.06 2.69
CA THR A 140 -0.32 5.45 3.04
C THR A 140 -0.79 6.54 2.08
N ASP A 141 -1.89 6.29 1.40
CA ASP A 141 -2.58 7.24 0.53
C ASP A 141 -3.77 7.85 1.27
N ILE A 142 -3.88 9.18 1.26
CA ILE A 142 -4.92 9.94 1.96
C ILE A 142 -5.54 10.90 0.97
N ILE A 143 -6.76 10.60 0.50
CA ILE A 143 -7.38 11.29 -0.62
C ILE A 143 -8.76 11.82 -0.21
N ARG A 144 -9.02 13.10 -0.46
CA ARG A 144 -10.36 13.64 -0.28
C ARG A 144 -11.27 13.21 -1.43
N LEU A 145 -12.44 12.69 -1.09
CA LEU A 145 -13.52 12.36 -2.01
C LEU A 145 -14.67 13.29 -1.73
N ARG A 146 -15.14 14.01 -2.76
CA ARG A 146 -16.24 14.96 -2.60
C ARG A 146 -17.09 15.01 -3.85
N GLU A 147 -18.42 14.99 -3.69
CA GLU A 147 -19.37 15.05 -4.80
C GLU A 147 -19.13 13.92 -5.83
N ASN A 148 -18.79 12.72 -5.35
CA ASN A 148 -18.43 11.55 -6.13
C ASN A 148 -17.17 11.75 -7.02
N GLU A 149 -16.33 12.71 -6.68
CA GLU A 149 -15.09 13.00 -7.40
C GLU A 149 -13.86 12.94 -6.50
N VAL A 150 -12.73 12.63 -7.09
CA VAL A 150 -11.42 12.67 -6.43
C VAL A 150 -10.94 14.11 -6.32
N ARG A 151 -10.73 14.58 -5.10
CA ARG A 151 -10.20 15.93 -4.81
C ARG A 151 -8.77 15.80 -4.30
N CYS A 152 -7.83 15.87 -5.19
CA CYS A 152 -6.40 15.75 -4.93
C CYS A 152 -5.67 17.01 -5.39
N SER A 153 -4.75 17.52 -4.56
CA SER A 153 -3.95 18.72 -4.88
C SER A 153 -2.70 18.39 -5.69
N GLY A 154 -2.14 17.19 -5.49
CA GLY A 154 -0.97 16.69 -6.19
C GLY A 154 -1.30 15.57 -7.17
N ARG A 155 -0.63 15.53 -8.31
CA ARG A 155 -0.73 14.43 -9.28
C ARG A 155 0.48 13.51 -9.26
N SER A 156 1.66 14.05 -8.99
CA SER A 156 2.90 13.27 -8.82
C SER A 156 3.11 12.90 -7.35
N ASP A 157 3.88 11.83 -7.10
CA ASP A 157 4.25 11.41 -5.73
C ASP A 157 4.91 12.58 -4.96
N THR A 158 5.77 13.35 -5.61
CA THR A 158 6.43 14.49 -4.98
C THR A 158 5.44 15.56 -4.53
N GLU A 159 4.44 15.89 -5.34
CA GLU A 159 3.40 16.85 -4.99
C GLU A 159 2.52 16.30 -3.87
N ARG A 160 2.14 15.02 -3.95
CA ARG A 160 1.31 14.34 -2.95
C ARG A 160 2.04 14.20 -1.61
N LEU A 161 3.35 13.90 -1.61
CA LEU A 161 4.19 13.91 -0.40
C LEU A 161 4.21 15.30 0.26
N ARG A 162 4.32 16.38 -0.54
CA ARG A 162 4.30 17.75 -0.03
C ARG A 162 2.92 18.14 0.52
N GLY A 163 1.87 17.68 -0.15
CA GLY A 163 0.47 17.93 0.24
C GLY A 163 0.00 17.11 1.44
N GLY A 164 0.71 16.04 1.79
CA GLY A 164 0.29 15.07 2.81
C GLY A 164 -0.72 14.04 2.30
N GLU A 165 -0.97 13.99 1.00
CA GLU A 165 -1.85 13.02 0.34
C GLU A 165 -1.17 11.66 0.14
N LEU A 166 0.17 11.62 0.22
CA LEU A 166 1.00 10.44 0.28
C LEU A 166 1.89 10.54 1.52
N VAL A 167 1.85 9.53 2.37
CA VAL A 167 2.78 9.38 3.50
C VAL A 167 3.63 8.13 3.26
N TYR A 168 4.95 8.30 3.24
CA TYR A 168 5.84 7.17 2.99
C TYR A 168 6.02 6.35 4.27
N THR A 169 4.95 5.71 4.69
CA THR A 169 4.89 4.74 5.77
C THR A 169 3.77 3.73 5.52
N GLY A 170 4.05 2.47 5.76
CA GLY A 170 3.10 1.37 5.65
C GLY A 170 3.35 0.34 6.74
N VAL A 171 2.58 -0.74 6.75
CA VAL A 171 2.57 -1.68 7.88
C VAL A 171 3.67 -2.76 7.83
N ARG A 172 4.47 -2.83 6.73
CA ARG A 172 5.50 -3.87 6.61
C ARG A 172 6.92 -3.35 6.41
N ARG A 173 7.11 -2.34 5.55
CA ARG A 173 8.43 -2.05 4.98
C ARG A 173 9.11 -0.81 5.54
N THR A 174 8.42 -0.02 6.34
CA THR A 174 9.01 1.20 6.88
C THR A 174 10.05 0.86 7.95
N PRO A 175 11.33 1.28 7.79
CA PRO A 175 12.34 1.08 8.82
C PRO A 175 11.94 1.74 10.14
N VAL A 176 12.15 1.06 11.26
CA VAL A 176 11.81 1.59 12.59
C VAL A 176 12.54 2.92 12.85
N CYS A 177 13.82 3.03 12.48
CA CYS A 177 14.60 4.26 12.61
C CYS A 177 14.10 5.47 11.78
N ALA A 178 13.23 5.22 10.79
CA ALA A 178 12.58 6.29 10.02
C ALA A 178 11.28 6.81 10.68
N ILE A 179 10.86 6.17 11.77
CA ILE A 179 9.65 6.51 12.52
C ILE A 179 10.00 7.03 13.91
N LEU A 180 10.92 6.38 14.60
CA LEU A 180 11.30 6.67 15.96
C LEU A 180 12.84 6.80 16.05
N GLU A 181 13.34 7.91 16.58
CA GLU A 181 14.77 8.16 16.75
C GLU A 181 15.28 7.68 18.12
N GLU A 182 14.40 7.71 19.13
CA GLU A 182 14.71 7.38 20.53
C GLU A 182 13.49 6.73 21.18
N ALA A 183 13.70 5.68 21.94
CA ALA A 183 12.69 5.03 22.76
C ALA A 183 12.93 5.28 24.24
N ASP A 184 11.87 5.37 25.03
CA ASP A 184 11.95 5.32 26.49
C ASP A 184 11.75 3.87 26.92
N LEU A 185 12.75 3.30 27.59
CA LEU A 185 12.66 1.95 28.15
C LEU A 185 12.92 2.01 29.65
N ASN A 186 11.90 1.73 30.44
CA ASN A 186 11.94 1.80 31.90
C ASN A 186 12.40 3.17 32.45
N GLY A 187 12.00 4.26 31.79
CA GLY A 187 12.39 5.64 32.15
C GLY A 187 13.79 6.03 31.70
N VAL A 188 14.40 5.25 30.81
CA VAL A 188 15.73 5.54 30.23
C VAL A 188 15.57 5.81 28.73
N ALA A 189 15.86 7.03 28.32
CA ALA A 189 15.92 7.42 26.92
C ALA A 189 17.03 6.62 26.20
N SER A 190 16.66 5.88 25.17
CA SER A 190 17.53 4.97 24.44
C SER A 190 17.49 5.29 22.93
N PRO A 191 18.52 5.96 22.39
CA PRO A 191 18.61 6.20 20.96
C PRO A 191 18.62 4.91 20.15
N LEU A 192 17.91 4.92 19.01
CA LEU A 192 17.85 3.77 18.11
C LEU A 192 18.96 3.83 17.05
N ALA A 193 19.50 2.68 16.70
CA ALA A 193 20.46 2.57 15.60
C ALA A 193 19.79 2.99 14.27
N ALA A 194 20.45 3.88 13.53
CA ALA A 194 20.00 4.33 12.21
C ALA A 194 20.33 3.27 11.12
N GLU A 195 19.86 2.04 11.35
CA GLU A 195 20.10 0.86 10.52
C GLU A 195 18.78 0.17 10.14
N HIS A 196 18.75 -0.51 9.00
CA HIS A 196 17.60 -1.31 8.54
C HIS A 196 17.54 -2.66 9.25
N SER A 197 17.55 -2.66 10.60
CA SER A 197 17.52 -3.89 11.40
C SER A 197 16.12 -4.39 11.72
N ALA A 198 15.14 -3.49 11.79
CA ALA A 198 13.74 -3.80 12.02
C ALA A 198 12.82 -2.87 11.22
N THR A 199 11.62 -3.34 10.94
CA THR A 199 10.60 -2.60 10.20
C THR A 199 9.27 -2.55 10.96
N THR A 200 8.30 -1.82 10.44
CA THR A 200 6.92 -1.78 10.98
C THR A 200 6.25 -3.16 11.03
N LEU A 201 6.64 -4.11 10.16
CA LEU A 201 6.18 -5.49 10.27
C LEU A 201 6.51 -6.09 11.64
N ASP A 202 7.72 -5.85 12.15
CA ASP A 202 8.15 -6.37 13.44
C ASP A 202 7.34 -5.79 14.61
N THR A 203 7.03 -4.50 14.51
CA THR A 203 6.15 -3.80 15.44
C THR A 203 4.76 -4.43 15.47
N TRP A 204 4.13 -4.59 14.30
CA TRP A 204 2.76 -5.07 14.21
C TRP A 204 2.62 -6.57 14.46
N LEU A 205 3.67 -7.37 14.22
CA LEU A 205 3.74 -8.76 14.66
C LEU A 205 3.73 -8.88 16.19
N LEU A 206 4.51 -8.05 16.91
CA LEU A 206 4.54 -8.07 18.36
C LEU A 206 3.24 -7.58 19.00
N LEU A 207 2.55 -6.65 18.36
CA LEU A 207 1.27 -6.13 18.82
C LEU A 207 0.05 -6.95 18.37
N ASP A 208 0.25 -8.12 17.77
CA ASP A 208 -0.81 -9.04 17.30
C ASP A 208 -1.75 -8.47 16.21
N GLU A 209 -1.39 -7.36 15.57
CA GLU A 209 -2.17 -6.76 14.49
C GLU A 209 -1.89 -7.42 13.13
N ILE A 210 -0.71 -8.00 12.95
CA ILE A 210 -0.34 -8.83 11.80
C ILE A 210 -0.01 -10.23 12.29
N SER A 211 -0.59 -11.25 11.64
CA SER A 211 -0.34 -12.65 11.96
C SER A 211 1.08 -13.09 11.58
N GLU A 212 1.64 -14.03 12.34
CA GLU A 212 2.90 -14.68 11.99
C GLU A 212 2.78 -15.44 10.67
N ASP A 213 3.82 -15.34 9.85
CA ASP A 213 3.99 -16.15 8.64
C ASP A 213 5.42 -16.69 8.57
N PRO A 214 5.64 -17.93 9.03
CA PRO A 214 6.96 -18.57 8.96
C PRO A 214 7.49 -18.77 7.54
N ALA A 215 6.66 -18.72 6.51
CA ALA A 215 7.06 -18.82 5.11
C ALA A 215 7.50 -17.47 4.52
N CYS A 216 7.06 -16.36 5.11
CA CYS A 216 7.43 -15.03 4.68
C CYS A 216 8.86 -14.68 5.13
N LEU A 217 9.76 -14.52 4.16
CA LEU A 217 11.14 -14.09 4.37
C LEU A 217 11.39 -12.62 3.95
N SER A 218 10.32 -11.88 3.63
CA SER A 218 10.40 -10.45 3.27
C SER A 218 10.47 -9.59 4.53
N THR A 219 11.51 -9.78 5.31
CA THR A 219 11.85 -9.11 6.57
C THR A 219 13.21 -8.42 6.45
N ALA A 220 13.56 -7.57 7.40
CA ALA A 220 14.81 -6.82 7.34
C ALA A 220 16.08 -7.71 7.26
N ASP A 221 16.05 -8.89 7.88
CA ASP A 221 17.18 -9.84 7.94
C ASP A 221 16.99 -11.11 7.08
N GLY A 222 15.89 -11.21 6.33
CA GLY A 222 15.57 -12.36 5.49
C GLY A 222 15.16 -13.62 6.26
N ARG A 223 14.97 -13.54 7.58
CA ARG A 223 14.45 -14.64 8.41
C ARG A 223 12.93 -14.59 8.52
N PRO A 224 12.25 -15.70 8.90
CA PRO A 224 10.80 -15.75 9.01
C PRO A 224 10.12 -14.58 9.74
N ALA A 225 8.92 -14.20 9.28
CA ALA A 225 8.10 -13.18 9.92
C ALA A 225 7.37 -13.78 11.14
N THR A 226 8.08 -13.98 12.24
CA THR A 226 7.55 -14.49 13.51
C THR A 226 7.83 -13.50 14.65
N ARG A 227 7.00 -13.53 15.71
CA ARG A 227 7.15 -12.66 16.89
C ARG A 227 8.50 -12.81 17.57
N GLN A 228 8.99 -14.05 17.67
CA GLN A 228 10.31 -14.29 18.25
C GLN A 228 11.41 -13.56 17.46
N LEU A 229 11.40 -13.69 16.13
CA LEU A 229 12.40 -13.08 15.27
C LEU A 229 12.18 -11.54 15.13
N ALA A 230 10.94 -11.09 15.21
CA ALA A 230 10.63 -9.65 15.29
C ALA A 230 11.24 -9.01 16.54
N ARG A 231 11.13 -9.66 17.70
CA ARG A 231 11.82 -9.22 18.93
C ARG A 231 13.33 -9.17 18.75
N ASP A 232 13.92 -10.18 18.13
CA ASP A 232 15.36 -10.23 17.86
C ASP A 232 15.81 -9.08 16.94
N ARG A 233 15.00 -8.73 15.93
CA ARG A 233 15.26 -7.58 15.05
C ARG A 233 15.11 -6.24 15.77
N LEU A 234 14.10 -6.09 16.63
CA LEU A 234 13.96 -4.89 17.45
C LEU A 234 15.08 -4.73 18.49
N ALA A 235 15.61 -5.83 19.07
CA ALA A 235 16.77 -5.78 19.94
C ALA A 235 17.98 -5.13 19.25
N ARG A 236 18.18 -5.42 17.96
CA ARG A 236 19.29 -4.83 17.17
C ARG A 236 19.16 -3.32 16.97
N MET A 237 17.94 -2.78 17.02
CA MET A 237 17.73 -1.31 17.00
C MET A 237 18.35 -0.63 18.23
N LEU A 238 18.52 -1.38 19.31
CA LEU A 238 19.15 -0.94 20.57
C LEU A 238 20.60 -1.45 20.72
N CYS A 239 21.18 -2.03 19.66
CA CYS A 239 22.50 -2.67 19.68
C CYS A 239 22.60 -3.83 20.70
N LEU A 240 21.47 -4.50 20.99
CA LEU A 240 21.40 -5.65 21.87
C LEU A 240 21.46 -6.97 21.09
N ASP A 241 21.99 -8.03 21.74
CA ASP A 241 21.91 -9.37 21.23
C ASP A 241 20.51 -9.99 21.40
N PRO A 242 20.13 -10.98 20.54
CA PRO A 242 18.90 -11.74 20.74
C PRO A 242 18.79 -12.31 22.16
N GLY A 243 17.71 -11.99 22.85
CA GLY A 243 17.47 -12.44 24.24
C GLY A 243 17.83 -11.42 25.32
N GLU A 244 18.61 -10.37 25.00
CA GLU A 244 18.89 -9.29 25.99
C GLU A 244 17.70 -8.32 26.12
N LEU A 245 16.89 -8.14 25.06
CA LEU A 245 15.64 -7.39 25.15
C LEU A 245 14.55 -8.29 25.76
N SER A 246 14.00 -7.90 26.89
CA SER A 246 12.88 -8.64 27.50
C SER A 246 11.63 -8.63 26.60
N LYS A 247 10.64 -9.48 26.87
CA LYS A 247 9.38 -9.43 26.12
C LYS A 247 8.62 -8.14 26.41
N GLU A 248 8.66 -7.72 27.64
CA GLU A 248 8.00 -6.52 28.16
C GLU A 248 8.59 -5.27 27.50
N ASP A 249 9.92 -5.14 27.48
CA ASP A 249 10.60 -4.00 26.85
C ASP A 249 10.40 -4.00 25.31
N ALA A 250 10.34 -5.18 24.70
CA ALA A 250 10.05 -5.31 23.26
C ALA A 250 8.63 -4.84 22.90
N LEU A 251 7.64 -5.15 23.73
CA LEU A 251 6.28 -4.67 23.57
C LEU A 251 6.20 -3.16 23.81
N GLU A 252 6.88 -2.63 24.83
CA GLU A 252 6.94 -1.20 25.10
C GLU A 252 7.57 -0.44 23.92
N LEU A 253 8.67 -0.94 23.36
CA LEU A 253 9.29 -0.38 22.15
C LEU A 253 8.32 -0.44 20.96
N ALA A 254 7.66 -1.58 20.72
CA ALA A 254 6.71 -1.73 19.64
C ALA A 254 5.53 -0.76 19.75
N GLU A 255 4.99 -0.53 20.96
CA GLU A 255 3.95 0.46 21.20
C GLU A 255 4.39 1.90 20.93
N GLN A 256 5.66 2.25 21.25
CA GLN A 256 6.19 3.58 20.96
C GLN A 256 6.34 3.80 19.44
N VAL A 257 6.84 2.79 18.71
CA VAL A 257 6.92 2.84 17.24
C VAL A 257 5.53 2.95 16.62
N ALA A 258 4.57 2.15 17.12
CA ALA A 258 3.18 2.18 16.65
C ALA A 258 2.53 3.56 16.83
N ARG A 259 2.68 4.17 18.02
CA ARG A 259 2.20 5.53 18.31
C ARG A 259 2.86 6.57 17.39
N ALA A 260 4.18 6.51 17.22
CA ALA A 260 4.89 7.44 16.35
C ALA A 260 4.47 7.31 14.87
N GLN A 261 4.17 6.08 14.40
CA GLN A 261 3.62 5.84 13.07
C GLN A 261 2.20 6.40 12.93
N GLU A 262 1.33 6.13 13.90
CA GLU A 262 -0.04 6.66 13.97
C GLU A 262 -0.03 8.19 13.94
N ASP A 263 0.80 8.83 14.77
CA ASP A 263 0.95 10.28 14.83
C ASP A 263 1.40 10.88 13.48
N LYS A 264 2.26 10.17 12.74
CA LYS A 264 2.69 10.60 11.40
C LYS A 264 1.51 10.62 10.42
N ILE A 265 0.66 9.61 10.48
CA ILE A 265 -0.56 9.51 9.66
C ILE A 265 -1.58 10.55 10.11
N CYS A 266 -1.83 10.67 11.42
CA CYS A 266 -2.75 11.67 11.99
C CYS A 266 -2.38 13.09 11.59
N ARG A 267 -1.08 13.44 11.60
CA ARG A 267 -0.63 14.77 11.13
C ARG A 267 -0.93 15.01 9.66
N ALA A 268 -0.81 13.99 8.81
CA ALA A 268 -1.12 14.11 7.39
C ALA A 268 -2.63 14.26 7.17
N ILE A 269 -3.44 13.41 7.80
CA ILE A 269 -4.91 13.53 7.77
C ILE A 269 -5.33 14.90 8.30
N GLY A 270 -4.79 15.33 9.44
CA GLY A 270 -5.11 16.62 10.08
C GLY A 270 -4.96 17.80 9.12
N ARG A 271 -3.88 17.84 8.34
CA ARG A 271 -3.66 18.89 7.32
C ARG A 271 -4.74 18.92 6.24
N LEU A 272 -5.22 17.75 5.81
CA LEU A 272 -6.23 17.66 4.76
C LEU A 272 -7.64 18.00 5.25
N ILE A 273 -7.90 17.85 6.55
CA ILE A 273 -9.20 18.14 7.16
C ILE A 273 -9.26 19.46 7.94
N GLU A 274 -8.15 20.25 7.99
CA GLU A 274 -8.08 21.53 8.71
C GLU A 274 -9.22 22.49 8.34
N MET A 275 -9.56 22.54 7.06
CA MET A 275 -10.59 23.46 6.54
C MET A 275 -12.01 22.93 6.76
N GLU A 276 -12.20 21.62 6.69
CA GLU A 276 -13.52 20.99 6.76
C GLU A 276 -13.37 19.50 7.12
N LYS A 277 -14.05 19.06 8.19
CA LYS A 277 -14.07 17.65 8.56
C LYS A 277 -14.90 16.85 7.55
N PRO A 278 -14.42 15.66 7.12
CA PRO A 278 -15.19 14.77 6.26
C PRO A 278 -16.42 14.23 7.00
N ALA A 279 -17.49 13.96 6.28
CA ALA A 279 -18.68 13.31 6.82
C ALA A 279 -18.40 11.84 7.15
N GLY A 280 -17.48 11.19 6.42
CA GLY A 280 -17.07 9.80 6.62
C GLY A 280 -15.67 9.52 6.11
N ALA A 281 -15.27 8.24 6.18
CA ALA A 281 -14.05 7.75 5.58
C ALA A 281 -14.26 6.36 4.97
N PHE A 282 -13.50 6.08 3.90
CA PHE A 282 -13.33 4.75 3.33
C PHE A 282 -11.90 4.29 3.63
N ILE A 283 -11.74 3.11 4.22
CA ILE A 283 -10.43 2.57 4.55
C ILE A 283 -10.16 1.28 3.78
N SER A 284 -8.90 1.09 3.36
CA SER A 284 -8.44 -0.07 2.62
C SER A 284 -6.96 -0.38 2.89
N GLY A 285 -6.50 -1.47 2.33
CA GLY A 285 -5.14 -1.94 2.47
C GLY A 285 -4.94 -2.87 3.66
N GLU A 286 -3.76 -3.44 3.76
CA GLU A 286 -3.36 -4.32 4.85
C GLU A 286 -3.40 -3.62 6.23
N GLY A 287 -3.27 -2.29 6.23
CA GLY A 287 -3.25 -1.44 7.41
C GLY A 287 -4.59 -0.80 7.78
N GLU A 288 -5.74 -1.37 7.41
CA GLU A 288 -7.05 -0.84 7.82
C GLU A 288 -7.16 -0.60 9.33
N PHE A 289 -6.56 -1.48 10.15
CA PHE A 289 -6.54 -1.33 11.61
C PHE A 289 -5.84 -0.03 12.05
N LEU A 290 -4.74 0.33 11.38
CA LEU A 290 -4.00 1.56 11.66
C LEU A 290 -4.75 2.80 11.13
N ALA A 291 -5.40 2.70 9.96
CA ALA A 291 -6.26 3.75 9.44
C ALA A 291 -7.42 4.05 10.41
N LEU A 292 -8.07 3.01 10.92
CA LEU A 292 -9.16 3.14 11.89
C LEU A 292 -8.69 3.79 13.20
N ARG A 293 -7.51 3.41 13.71
CA ARG A 293 -6.90 4.03 14.91
C ARG A 293 -6.66 5.52 14.69
N ALA A 294 -6.03 5.89 13.57
CA ALA A 294 -5.74 7.28 13.23
C ALA A 294 -7.01 8.13 13.09
N LEU A 295 -8.05 7.60 12.45
CA LEU A 295 -9.34 8.29 12.29
C LEU A 295 -10.05 8.49 13.64
N ARG A 296 -10.05 7.49 14.53
CA ARG A 296 -10.58 7.60 15.90
C ARG A 296 -9.84 8.68 16.71
N SER A 297 -8.52 8.71 16.63
CA SER A 297 -7.69 9.73 17.31
C SER A 297 -8.02 11.15 16.84
N LEU A 298 -8.54 11.30 15.62
CA LEU A 298 -9.00 12.58 15.05
C LEU A 298 -10.50 12.84 15.26
N GLY A 299 -11.19 11.95 16.00
CA GLY A 299 -12.60 12.12 16.38
C GLY A 299 -13.58 11.79 15.25
N LEU A 300 -13.26 10.83 14.40
CA LEU A 300 -14.20 10.22 13.48
C LEU A 300 -14.71 8.90 14.07
N ASP A 301 -16.02 8.78 14.23
CA ASP A 301 -16.68 7.62 14.81
C ASP A 301 -16.68 6.42 13.83
N ASP A 302 -16.63 5.21 14.36
CA ASP A 302 -16.55 3.97 13.56
C ASP A 302 -17.75 3.75 12.62
N ASP A 303 -18.94 4.25 12.98
CA ASP A 303 -20.15 4.18 12.17
C ASP A 303 -20.09 5.05 10.91
N ARG A 304 -19.12 5.96 10.86
CA ARG A 304 -18.79 6.80 9.69
C ARG A 304 -17.64 6.26 8.87
N VAL A 305 -17.08 5.10 9.24
CA VAL A 305 -15.96 4.49 8.55
C VAL A 305 -16.42 3.26 7.78
N THR A 306 -16.33 3.32 6.48
CA THR A 306 -16.55 2.19 5.59
C THR A 306 -15.24 1.45 5.39
N SER A 307 -15.19 0.18 5.79
CA SER A 307 -14.02 -0.70 5.67
C SER A 307 -14.18 -1.61 4.47
N MET A 308 -13.18 -1.66 3.60
CA MET A 308 -13.19 -2.52 2.42
C MET A 308 -13.19 -4.00 2.82
N SER A 309 -12.43 -4.37 3.86
CA SER A 309 -12.39 -5.75 4.35
C SER A 309 -13.72 -6.22 4.93
N ARG A 310 -14.56 -5.31 5.45
CA ARG A 310 -15.92 -5.61 5.91
C ARG A 310 -16.93 -5.68 4.77
N LEU A 311 -16.76 -4.87 3.71
CA LEU A 311 -17.65 -4.89 2.54
C LEU A 311 -17.43 -6.14 1.67
N TYR A 312 -16.20 -6.58 1.59
CA TYR A 312 -15.78 -7.70 0.75
C TYR A 312 -15.06 -8.75 1.60
N ASP A 313 -13.73 -8.68 1.68
CA ASP A 313 -12.88 -9.48 2.57
C ASP A 313 -11.48 -8.83 2.70
N SER A 314 -10.63 -9.42 3.53
CA SER A 314 -9.27 -8.92 3.76
C SER A 314 -8.41 -8.99 2.50
N ALA A 315 -8.57 -10.02 1.67
CA ALA A 315 -7.78 -10.17 0.44
C ALA A 315 -8.11 -9.07 -0.57
N ALA A 316 -9.40 -8.73 -0.72
CA ALA A 316 -9.85 -7.61 -1.55
C ALA A 316 -9.28 -6.28 -1.04
N SER A 317 -9.27 -6.06 0.28
CA SER A 317 -8.70 -4.85 0.87
C SER A 317 -7.19 -4.77 0.66
N GLU A 318 -6.44 -5.85 0.85
CA GLU A 318 -5.01 -5.89 0.57
C GLU A 318 -4.67 -5.62 -0.91
N ALA A 319 -5.57 -6.01 -1.83
CA ALA A 319 -5.45 -5.79 -3.27
C ALA A 319 -6.35 -4.66 -3.79
N ALA A 320 -6.67 -3.67 -2.94
CA ALA A 320 -7.68 -2.64 -3.19
C ALA A 320 -7.55 -1.95 -4.55
N CYS A 321 -6.34 -1.58 -4.96
CA CYS A 321 -6.10 -0.94 -6.25
C CYS A 321 -6.42 -1.86 -7.44
N ALA A 322 -6.01 -3.13 -7.38
CA ALA A 322 -6.32 -4.10 -8.42
C ALA A 322 -7.82 -4.42 -8.49
N PHE A 323 -8.47 -4.56 -7.32
CA PHE A 323 -9.91 -4.80 -7.21
C PHE A 323 -10.72 -3.62 -7.77
N ALA A 324 -10.41 -2.39 -7.33
CA ALA A 324 -11.04 -1.19 -7.84
C ALA A 324 -10.90 -1.06 -9.36
N LEU A 325 -9.70 -1.38 -9.88
CA LEU A 325 -9.43 -1.34 -11.31
C LEU A 325 -10.26 -2.39 -12.09
N ALA A 326 -10.43 -3.62 -11.56
CA ALA A 326 -11.30 -4.63 -12.16
C ALA A 326 -12.77 -4.17 -12.21
N ARG A 327 -13.26 -3.56 -11.13
CA ARG A 327 -14.62 -2.99 -11.06
C ARG A 327 -14.83 -1.87 -12.08
N LEU A 328 -13.89 -0.93 -12.16
CA LEU A 328 -13.92 0.18 -13.13
C LEU A 328 -13.85 -0.32 -14.59
N ALA A 329 -13.09 -1.38 -14.84
CA ALA A 329 -13.02 -1.97 -16.17
C ALA A 329 -14.31 -2.69 -16.58
N ALA A 330 -15.01 -3.33 -15.63
CA ALA A 330 -16.30 -3.98 -15.89
C ALA A 330 -17.43 -2.99 -16.22
N GLU A 331 -17.31 -1.74 -15.79
CA GLU A 331 -18.28 -0.65 -16.02
C GLU A 331 -17.98 0.17 -17.29
N ALA A 332 -16.79 0.02 -17.89
CA ALA A 332 -16.34 0.77 -19.07
C ALA A 332 -16.80 0.13 -20.38
#